data_3cf472735c0b852a50e7c2b20741304a
#
_entry.id   3cf472735c0b852a50e7c2b20741304a
#
_cell.length_a   1.000
_cell.length_b   1.000
_cell.length_c   1.000
_cell.angle_alpha   90.00
_cell.angle_beta   90.00
_cell.angle_gamma   90.00
#
_symmetry.space_group_name_H-M   'P 1'
#
loop_
_entity.id
_entity.type
_entity.pdbx_description
1 polymer ?
#
loop_
_entity_poly.entity_id
_entity_poly.type
_entity_poly.pdbx_seq_one_letter_code
_entity_poly.pdbx_strand_id
1 'polypeptide(L)' 'VNRNSVSRLPLSLAPRGLSRVQAAEYIGVGVTKFDEMVSDGRMPRPKRIDGRTVWDRIRLDEAFDALDNEAAKSEWDRL' A
#
# COMPACT_ATOMS: atom_id res chain seq x y z
N VAL A 1 16.03 16.77 -8.30
CA VAL A 1 15.86 16.19 -8.18
C VAL A 1 15.42 15.43 -7.52
N ASN A 2 15.13 15.22 -7.16
CA ASN A 2 14.80 14.48 -6.66
C ASN A 2 13.94 13.83 -6.66
N ARG A 3 13.46 14.55 -6.38
CA ARG A 3 12.33 13.87 -6.66
C ARG A 3 12.56 12.42 -6.90
N ASN A 4 13.60 12.16 -7.34
CA ASN A 4 13.85 10.82 -7.72
C ASN A 4 14.61 10.03 -6.73
N SER A 5 14.58 10.46 -5.48
CA SER A 5 15.26 9.69 -4.47
C SER A 5 14.75 8.26 -4.42
N VAL A 6 13.46 8.08 -4.65
CA VAL A 6 12.88 6.74 -4.61
C VAL A 6 13.39 5.91 -5.77
N SER A 7 13.50 6.53 -6.94
CA SER A 7 13.90 5.76 -8.10
C SER A 7 15.36 5.39 -8.10
N ARG A 8 16.14 5.87 -7.13
CA ARG A 8 17.54 5.45 -7.01
C ARG A 8 17.66 4.09 -6.37
N LEU A 9 16.61 3.62 -5.73
CA LEU A 9 16.67 2.33 -5.05
C LEU A 9 16.23 1.24 -6.01
N PRO A 10 16.88 0.08 -5.94
CA PRO A 10 16.39 -1.07 -6.71
C PRO A 10 14.99 -1.41 -6.27
N LEU A 11 14.23 -2.00 -7.14
CA LEU A 11 12.88 -2.42 -6.82
C LEU A 11 12.85 -3.36 -5.63
N SER A 12 13.91 -4.15 -5.46
CA SER A 12 13.97 -5.08 -4.35
C SER A 12 14.24 -4.39 -3.02
N LEU A 13 14.57 -3.09 -3.06
CA LEU A 13 14.87 -2.32 -1.85
C LEU A 13 13.94 -1.13 -1.76
N ALA A 14 12.66 -1.41 -1.72
CA ALA A 14 11.68 -0.34 -1.55
C ALA A 14 11.93 0.38 -0.22
N PRO A 15 11.74 1.69 -0.15
CA PRO A 15 11.95 2.41 1.10
C PRO A 15 10.97 1.95 2.16
N ARG A 16 11.38 2.06 3.41
CA ARG A 16 10.51 1.66 4.51
C ARG A 16 9.25 2.51 4.54
N GLY A 17 9.38 3.80 4.29
CA GLY A 17 8.25 4.71 4.29
C GLY A 17 7.82 5.06 2.89
N LEU A 18 6.54 4.95 2.61
CA LEU A 18 6.00 5.16 1.28
C LEU A 18 4.97 6.28 1.31
N SER A 19 4.95 7.09 0.26
CA SER A 19 3.91 8.10 0.10
C SER A 19 2.60 7.42 -0.25
N ARG A 20 1.52 8.18 -0.27
CA ARG A 20 0.20 7.65 -0.62
C ARG A 20 0.21 6.97 -1.98
N VAL A 21 0.78 7.63 -2.98
CA VAL A 21 0.84 7.07 -4.32
C VAL A 21 1.72 5.83 -4.35
N GLN A 22 2.86 5.90 -3.70
CA GLN A 22 3.77 4.76 -3.64
C GLN A 22 3.14 3.59 -2.93
N ALA A 23 2.41 3.86 -1.85
CA ALA A 23 1.76 2.81 -1.09
C ALA A 23 0.69 2.11 -1.93
N ALA A 24 -0.08 2.88 -2.68
CA ALA A 24 -1.09 2.30 -3.55
C ALA A 24 -0.44 1.42 -4.60
N GLU A 25 0.63 1.91 -5.21
CA GLU A 25 1.37 1.14 -6.21
C GLU A 25 1.95 -0.14 -5.62
N TYR A 26 2.47 -0.02 -4.40
CA TYR A 26 3.07 -1.15 -3.74
C TYR A 26 2.06 -2.27 -3.50
N ILE A 27 0.83 -1.89 -3.18
CA ILE A 27 -0.25 -2.84 -2.97
C ILE A 27 -0.86 -3.31 -4.29
N GLY A 28 -0.67 -2.53 -5.34
CA GLY A 28 -1.17 -2.91 -6.65
C GLY A 28 -2.55 -2.38 -6.98
N VAL A 29 -2.95 -1.27 -6.37
CA VAL A 29 -4.25 -0.67 -6.63
C VAL A 29 -4.09 0.78 -6.97
N GLY A 30 -5.15 1.39 -7.48
CA GLY A 30 -5.16 2.82 -7.71
C GLY A 30 -5.30 3.56 -6.40
N VAL A 31 -5.05 4.86 -6.45
CA VAL A 31 -5.06 5.69 -5.26
C VAL A 31 -6.44 5.74 -4.62
N THR A 32 -7.47 5.83 -5.45
CA THR A 32 -8.84 5.89 -4.93
C THR A 32 -9.21 4.63 -4.17
N LYS A 33 -8.85 3.49 -4.73
CA LYS A 33 -9.12 2.22 -4.07
C LYS A 33 -8.30 2.12 -2.78
N PHE A 34 -7.06 2.57 -2.83
CA PHE A 34 -6.21 2.56 -1.65
C PHE A 34 -6.84 3.39 -0.52
N ASP A 35 -7.36 4.58 -0.87
CA ASP A 35 -8.02 5.43 0.12
C ASP A 35 -9.20 4.71 0.76
N GLU A 36 -9.99 4.01 -0.04
CA GLU A 36 -11.09 3.24 0.49
C GLU A 36 -10.62 2.18 1.47
N MET A 37 -9.55 1.51 1.11
CA MET A 37 -9.03 0.43 1.94
C MET A 37 -8.48 0.94 3.26
N VAL A 38 -7.89 2.13 3.26
CA VAL A 38 -7.45 2.75 4.49
C VAL A 38 -8.67 3.14 5.33
N SER A 39 -9.66 3.68 4.67
CA SER A 39 -10.86 4.15 5.34
C SER A 39 -11.64 3.03 6.01
N ASP A 40 -11.71 1.88 5.36
CA ASP A 40 -12.48 0.77 5.90
C ASP A 40 -11.65 -0.21 6.73
N GLY A 41 -10.37 0.10 6.93
CA GLY A 41 -9.53 -0.68 7.83
C GLY A 41 -8.76 -1.80 7.20
N ARG A 42 -8.90 -2.01 5.88
CA ARG A 42 -8.14 -3.07 5.22
C ARG A 42 -6.66 -2.74 5.08
N MET A 43 -6.35 -1.44 5.06
CA MET A 43 -4.96 -1.00 5.01
C MET A 43 -4.68 -0.14 6.21
N PRO A 44 -3.41 -0.09 6.65
CA PRO A 44 -3.08 0.64 7.88
C PRO A 44 -3.16 2.15 7.67
N ARG A 45 -3.31 2.85 8.77
CA ARG A 45 -3.27 4.29 8.73
C ARG A 45 -1.83 4.74 8.59
N PRO A 46 -1.61 5.88 7.97
CA PRO A 46 -0.26 6.38 7.80
C PRO A 46 0.30 6.97 9.08
N LYS A 47 1.60 7.12 9.08
CA LYS A 47 2.30 7.87 10.11
C LYS A 47 2.50 9.29 9.63
N ARG A 48 2.58 10.21 10.58
CA ARG A 48 2.87 11.60 10.26
C ARG A 48 4.27 11.91 10.74
N ILE A 49 5.10 12.37 9.83
CA ILE A 49 6.47 12.74 10.14
C ILE A 49 6.66 14.18 9.71
N ASP A 50 6.67 15.11 10.68
CA ASP A 50 6.83 16.54 10.39
C ASP A 50 5.91 17.01 9.28
N GLY A 51 4.66 16.62 9.36
CA GLY A 51 3.67 17.04 8.39
C GLY A 51 3.58 16.16 7.16
N ARG A 52 4.48 15.21 6.99
CA ARG A 52 4.43 14.30 5.86
C ARG A 52 3.63 13.07 6.23
N THR A 53 2.88 12.58 5.27
CA THR A 53 2.07 11.38 5.45
C THR A 53 2.82 10.22 4.84
N VAL A 54 3.14 9.22 5.64
CA VAL A 54 4.01 8.13 5.21
C VAL A 54 3.43 6.80 5.68
N TRP A 55 3.37 5.83 4.80
CA TRP A 55 2.92 4.49 5.16
C TRP A 55 4.12 3.59 5.42
N ASP A 56 4.02 2.79 6.46
CA ASP A 56 5.04 1.82 6.82
C ASP A 56 4.91 0.60 5.90
N ARG A 57 5.93 0.34 5.10
CA ARG A 57 5.89 -0.76 4.15
C ARG A 57 5.60 -2.10 4.82
N ILE A 58 6.17 -2.32 6.00
CA ILE A 58 5.96 -3.59 6.69
C ILE A 58 4.51 -3.74 7.14
N ARG A 59 3.90 -2.65 7.58
CA ARG A 59 2.49 -2.68 7.94
C ARG A 59 1.62 -2.94 6.72
N LEU A 60 2.03 -2.42 5.57
CA LEU A 60 1.31 -2.70 4.33
C LEU A 60 1.41 -4.17 3.98
N ASP A 61 2.59 -4.76 4.16
CA ASP A 61 2.77 -6.19 3.92
C ASP A 61 1.85 -7.02 4.81
N GLU A 62 1.80 -6.68 6.08
CA GLU A 62 0.96 -7.39 7.03
C GLU A 62 -0.51 -7.27 6.68
N ALA A 63 -0.92 -6.07 6.30
CA ALA A 63 -2.31 -5.84 5.92
C ALA A 63 -2.65 -6.58 4.64
N PHE A 64 -1.73 -6.59 3.70
CA PHE A 64 -1.94 -7.31 2.46
C PHE A 64 -2.10 -8.80 2.71
N ASP A 65 -1.26 -9.35 3.57
CA ASP A 65 -1.34 -10.77 3.92
C ASP A 65 -2.66 -11.11 4.59
N ALA A 66 -3.23 -10.15 5.28
CA ALA A 66 -4.49 -10.37 5.98
C ALA A 66 -5.72 -10.12 5.13
N LEU A 67 -5.53 -9.69 3.88
CA LEU A 67 -6.67 -9.43 3.03
C LEU A 67 -7.44 -10.72 2.77
N ASP A 68 -8.74 -10.56 2.83
CA ASP A 68 -9.64 -11.63 2.61
C ASP A 68 -9.72 -11.94 1.14
N ASN A 69 -9.80 -13.19 0.80
CA ASN A 69 -9.94 -13.63 -0.58
C ASN A 69 -11.36 -13.74 -1.01
N GLU A 70 -12.23 -13.08 -0.36
CA GLU A 70 -13.64 -13.29 -0.53
C GLU A 70 -14.10 -13.12 -1.97
N ALA A 71 -13.67 -12.04 -2.60
CA ALA A 71 -14.08 -11.79 -3.97
C ALA A 71 -13.53 -12.84 -4.91
N ALA A 72 -12.26 -13.15 -4.74
CA ALA A 72 -11.64 -14.17 -5.57
C ALA A 72 -12.29 -15.53 -5.32
N LYS A 73 -12.60 -15.78 -4.08
CA LYS A 73 -13.24 -17.03 -3.72
C LYS A 73 -14.59 -17.17 -4.40
N SER A 74 -15.36 -16.10 -4.42
CA SER A 74 -16.65 -16.10 -5.08
C SER A 74 -16.50 -16.43 -6.55
N GLU A 75 -15.53 -15.85 -7.18
CA GLU A 75 -15.32 -16.10 -8.59
C GLU A 75 -14.87 -17.52 -8.85
N TRP A 76 -13.96 -18.00 -8.04
CA TRP A 76 -13.48 -19.36 -8.17
C TRP A 76 -14.61 -20.35 -7.95
N ASP A 77 -15.46 -20.05 -7.02
CA ASP A 77 -16.59 -20.93 -6.74
C ASP A 77 -17.54 -21.04 -7.91
N ARG A 78 -17.55 -20.01 -8.75
CA ARG A 78 -18.41 -20.04 -9.92
C ARG A 78 -17.76 -20.73 -11.10
N LEU A 79 -16.49 -20.92 -11.02
CA LEU A 79 -15.82 -21.61 -12.10
C LEU A 79 -15.95 -23.10 -11.93
#